data_ffbbc6cfd021bc4c34235a1bf10eb6bb
#
_entry.id   ffbbc6cfd021bc4c34235a1bf10eb6bb
#
_cell.length_a   1.000
_cell.length_b   1.000
_cell.length_c   1.000
_cell.angle_alpha   90.00
_cell.angle_beta   90.00
_cell.angle_gamma   90.00
#
_symmetry.space_group_name_H-M   'P 1'
#
loop_
_entity.id
_entity.type
_entity.pdbx_description
1 polymer ?
#
loop_
_entity_poly.entity_id
_entity_poly.type
_entity_poly.pdbx_seq_one_letter_code
_entity_poly.pdbx_strand_id
1 'polypeptide(L)'
;MKKILLLATGGTIASRPTAAGGLAPAITSEELLACVPELADLCEVSAVQVFNLDSTNVGPAQWQSIVRCIKENYDACDGFVIAHGTDTMAYTAAALSYMVQNSAKPVVLTGSQKSIYNRDTDARNNLYRAFVYAVSDGAWGVQLVFDNKVILGTRARKTRTRSFNAFSSIDYPETAVFRDTRLVTFLRRPADQPPVRFYERLDPAVFVLRLVPGMRADIIPLLAPHYRALVLESFGVGGLPGGEHGEMFAALRRWCESGRLAVFTTQVPHEGCDLAVYEVGRAVGELPGVLEARDMTPEAVAVKLMWALGQTGDREKAARLFETPIEYDIM
;
A
#
# COMPACT_ATOMS: atom_id res chain seq x y z
N MET A 1 17.99 -15.67 19.59
CA MET A 1 16.68 -15.03 19.36
C MET A 1 16.77 -14.26 18.04
N LYS A 2 15.66 -14.11 17.29
CA LYS A 2 15.64 -13.27 16.08
C LYS A 2 15.76 -11.80 16.48
N LYS A 3 16.42 -11.01 15.63
CA LYS A 3 16.59 -9.56 15.81
C LYS A 3 15.57 -8.81 14.97
N ILE A 4 14.65 -8.10 15.62
CA ILE A 4 13.59 -7.35 14.94
C ILE A 4 13.78 -5.85 15.18
N LEU A 5 13.79 -5.06 14.11
CA LEU A 5 13.83 -3.60 14.18
C LEU A 5 12.41 -3.04 14.13
N LEU A 6 12.04 -2.29 15.17
CA LEU A 6 10.82 -1.47 15.15
C LEU A 6 11.12 -0.11 14.51
N LEU A 7 10.41 0.21 13.44
CA LEU A 7 10.38 1.53 12.81
C LEU A 7 9.13 2.27 13.26
N ALA A 8 9.29 3.31 14.07
CA ALA A 8 8.16 4.15 14.48
C ALA A 8 8.00 5.33 13.52
N THR A 9 6.78 5.52 13.02
CA THR A 9 6.45 6.60 12.06
C THR A 9 5.40 7.57 12.57
N GLY A 10 4.88 7.36 13.79
CA GLY A 10 3.81 8.16 14.39
C GLY A 10 2.44 7.48 14.27
N GLY A 11 1.43 8.26 13.89
CA GLY A 11 0.04 7.80 13.75
C GLY A 11 -0.71 7.64 15.07
N THR A 12 -1.95 7.16 15.01
CA THR A 12 -2.86 7.04 16.17
C THR A 12 -2.29 6.15 17.27
N ILE A 13 -1.58 5.08 16.93
CA ILE A 13 -0.98 4.15 17.90
C ILE A 13 -0.03 4.90 18.84
N ALA A 14 0.70 5.89 18.33
CA ALA A 14 1.68 6.71 19.04
C ALA A 14 1.12 8.09 19.44
N SER A 15 -0.20 8.29 19.52
CA SER A 15 -0.80 9.58 19.77
C SER A 15 -1.23 9.77 21.22
N ARG A 16 -1.13 11.02 21.69
CA ARG A 16 -1.68 11.50 22.98
C ARG A 16 -2.71 12.59 22.75
N PRO A 17 -3.68 12.77 23.67
CA PRO A 17 -4.56 13.91 23.63
C PRO A 17 -3.78 15.22 23.74
N THR A 18 -4.14 16.20 22.92
CA THR A 18 -3.58 17.55 22.97
C THR A 18 -4.45 18.48 23.80
N ALA A 19 -3.89 19.59 24.27
CA ALA A 19 -4.64 20.62 24.98
C ALA A 19 -5.78 21.24 24.13
N ALA A 20 -5.68 21.15 22.80
CA ALA A 20 -6.70 21.61 21.85
C ALA A 20 -7.84 20.61 21.61
N GLY A 21 -7.83 19.42 22.27
CA GLY A 21 -8.90 18.42 22.18
C GLY A 21 -8.77 17.44 21.02
N GLY A 22 -7.62 17.37 20.34
CA GLY A 22 -7.30 16.37 19.30
C GLY A 22 -6.28 15.35 19.77
N LEU A 23 -5.93 14.39 18.89
CA LEU A 23 -4.83 13.46 19.07
C LEU A 23 -3.66 13.91 18.19
N ALA A 24 -2.43 13.89 18.75
CA ALA A 24 -1.22 14.14 17.97
C ALA A 24 -0.17 13.06 18.28
N PRO A 25 0.63 12.63 17.29
CA PRO A 25 1.75 11.72 17.52
C PRO A 25 2.75 12.36 18.49
N ALA A 26 2.95 11.72 19.65
CA ALA A 26 3.78 12.26 20.73
C ALA A 26 4.54 11.17 21.51
N ILE A 27 4.41 9.90 21.11
CA ILE A 27 5.01 8.73 21.78
C ILE A 27 6.26 8.33 21.01
N THR A 28 7.36 8.12 21.73
CA THR A 28 8.61 7.63 21.13
C THR A 28 8.56 6.12 20.89
N SER A 29 9.50 5.62 20.10
CA SER A 29 9.64 4.18 19.84
C SER A 29 9.88 3.38 21.12
N GLU A 30 10.65 3.91 22.06
CA GLU A 30 10.96 3.28 23.35
C GLU A 30 9.71 3.25 24.25
N GLU A 31 8.95 4.34 24.31
CA GLU A 31 7.68 4.39 25.06
C GLU A 31 6.66 3.40 24.48
N LEU A 32 6.63 3.22 23.15
CA LEU A 32 5.75 2.27 22.49
C LEU A 32 6.10 0.83 22.88
N LEU A 33 7.38 0.49 22.88
CA LEU A 33 7.88 -0.83 23.33
C LEU A 33 7.60 -1.08 24.81
N ALA A 34 7.72 -0.09 25.66
CA ALA A 34 7.42 -0.21 27.08
C ALA A 34 5.95 -0.55 27.37
N CYS A 35 5.04 -0.28 26.42
CA CYS A 35 3.63 -0.65 26.55
C CYS A 35 3.34 -2.13 26.24
N VAL A 36 4.31 -2.89 25.69
CA VAL A 36 4.19 -4.31 25.34
C VAL A 36 5.45 -5.06 25.78
N PRO A 37 5.70 -5.18 27.09
CA PRO A 37 6.93 -5.77 27.62
C PRO A 37 7.15 -7.23 27.23
N GLU A 38 6.08 -7.95 26.89
CA GLU A 38 6.08 -9.35 26.44
C GLU A 38 6.90 -9.57 25.16
N LEU A 39 7.21 -8.51 24.41
CA LEU A 39 8.06 -8.59 23.22
C LEU A 39 9.48 -9.05 23.54
N ALA A 40 9.98 -8.77 24.74
CA ALA A 40 11.30 -9.21 25.20
C ALA A 40 11.44 -10.74 25.29
N ASP A 41 10.31 -11.45 25.48
CA ASP A 41 10.28 -12.91 25.51
C ASP A 41 10.27 -13.53 24.10
N LEU A 42 9.91 -12.74 23.09
CA LEU A 42 9.79 -13.20 21.69
C LEU A 42 11.09 -13.03 20.90
N CYS A 43 11.74 -11.89 21.03
CA CYS A 43 12.88 -11.53 20.18
C CYS A 43 13.76 -10.43 20.81
N GLU A 44 14.94 -10.24 20.24
CA GLU A 44 15.76 -9.06 20.50
C GLU A 44 15.19 -7.88 19.70
N VAL A 45 14.67 -6.85 20.38
CA VAL A 45 14.05 -5.69 19.76
C VAL A 45 14.97 -4.49 19.84
N SER A 46 15.23 -3.89 18.69
CA SER A 46 15.77 -2.54 18.58
C SER A 46 14.72 -1.61 17.97
N ALA A 47 14.82 -0.31 18.22
CA ALA A 47 13.83 0.65 17.74
C ALA A 47 14.49 1.88 17.14
N VAL A 48 13.84 2.45 16.12
CA VAL A 48 14.25 3.70 15.49
C VAL A 48 13.00 4.54 15.19
N GLN A 49 13.08 5.84 15.51
CA GLN A 49 12.07 6.82 15.11
C GLN A 49 12.43 7.35 13.72
N VAL A 50 11.76 6.87 12.68
CA VAL A 50 12.03 7.32 11.30
C VAL A 50 11.48 8.73 11.09
N PHE A 51 10.25 8.96 11.54
CA PHE A 51 9.59 10.26 11.64
C PHE A 51 8.42 10.13 12.62
N ASN A 52 7.76 11.27 12.94
CA ASN A 52 6.60 11.27 13.84
C ASN A 52 5.49 12.13 13.23
N LEU A 53 4.68 11.52 12.35
CA LEU A 53 3.66 12.21 11.58
C LEU A 53 2.28 11.57 11.76
N ASP A 54 1.22 12.37 11.57
CA ASP A 54 -0.07 11.83 11.21
C ASP A 54 0.02 11.16 9.82
N SER A 55 -0.60 10.00 9.66
CA SER A 55 -0.48 9.24 8.40
C SER A 55 -1.03 9.97 7.18
N THR A 56 -1.93 10.92 7.34
CA THR A 56 -2.41 11.79 6.26
C THR A 56 -1.29 12.61 5.61
N ASN A 57 -0.17 12.80 6.31
CA ASN A 57 1.02 13.50 5.84
C ASN A 57 2.14 12.55 5.35
N VAL A 58 1.87 11.24 5.29
CA VAL A 58 2.84 10.26 4.79
C VAL A 58 2.66 10.09 3.28
N GLY A 59 3.74 10.28 2.54
CA GLY A 59 3.78 10.19 1.08
C GLY A 59 5.12 9.67 0.55
N PRO A 60 5.44 9.90 -0.71
CA PRO A 60 6.62 9.34 -1.38
C PRO A 60 7.95 9.58 -0.66
N ALA A 61 8.18 10.78 -0.12
CA ALA A 61 9.41 11.10 0.62
C ALA A 61 9.55 10.29 1.91
N GLN A 62 8.44 10.06 2.62
CA GLN A 62 8.39 9.24 3.83
C GLN A 62 8.61 7.77 3.51
N TRP A 63 8.02 7.24 2.44
CA TRP A 63 8.26 5.87 1.98
C TRP A 63 9.74 5.64 1.64
N GLN A 64 10.38 6.58 0.94
CA GLN A 64 11.82 6.54 0.67
C GLN A 64 12.66 6.50 1.97
N SER A 65 12.24 7.22 3.01
CA SER A 65 12.93 7.23 4.30
C SER A 65 12.79 5.88 5.00
N ILE A 66 11.60 5.25 4.97
CA ILE A 66 11.38 3.90 5.51
C ILE A 66 12.24 2.88 4.76
N VAL A 67 12.24 2.92 3.42
CA VAL A 67 13.01 1.98 2.58
C VAL A 67 14.51 2.10 2.86
N ARG A 68 15.06 3.32 2.99
CA ARG A 68 16.47 3.54 3.34
C ARG A 68 16.80 2.95 4.71
N CYS A 69 15.95 3.19 5.71
CA CYS A 69 16.15 2.62 7.04
C CYS A 69 16.14 1.09 7.02
N ILE A 70 15.20 0.46 6.28
CA ILE A 70 15.20 -1.00 6.11
C ILE A 70 16.47 -1.47 5.41
N LYS A 71 16.89 -0.85 4.32
CA LYS A 71 18.07 -1.20 3.53
C LYS A 71 19.34 -1.15 4.36
N GLU A 72 19.54 -0.07 5.13
CA GLU A 72 20.70 0.14 5.98
C GLU A 72 20.82 -0.91 7.11
N ASN A 73 19.68 -1.44 7.56
CA ASN A 73 19.62 -2.41 8.65
C ASN A 73 19.32 -3.84 8.16
N TYR A 74 19.21 -4.05 6.84
CA TYR A 74 18.73 -5.33 6.31
C TYR A 74 19.57 -6.52 6.71
N ASP A 75 20.90 -6.40 6.68
CA ASP A 75 21.80 -7.51 7.02
C ASP A 75 21.89 -7.77 8.53
N ALA A 76 21.70 -6.74 9.36
CA ALA A 76 21.80 -6.82 10.80
C ALA A 76 20.53 -7.36 11.51
N CYS A 77 19.38 -7.27 10.87
CA CYS A 77 18.09 -7.65 11.43
C CYS A 77 17.49 -8.86 10.71
N ASP A 78 16.68 -9.66 11.41
CA ASP A 78 15.95 -10.80 10.85
C ASP A 78 14.54 -10.41 10.33
N GLY A 79 14.07 -9.23 10.69
CA GLY A 79 12.79 -8.69 10.25
C GLY A 79 12.54 -7.26 10.74
N PHE A 80 11.47 -6.67 10.22
CA PHE A 80 11.11 -5.28 10.46
C PHE A 80 9.63 -5.18 10.84
N VAL A 81 9.32 -4.39 11.86
CA VAL A 81 7.95 -4.03 12.24
C VAL A 81 7.83 -2.51 12.14
N ILE A 82 6.80 -2.03 11.45
CA ILE A 82 6.56 -0.60 11.21
C ILE A 82 5.27 -0.21 11.92
N ALA A 83 5.38 0.61 12.96
CA ALA A 83 4.24 1.21 13.63
C ALA A 83 3.80 2.46 12.86
N HIS A 84 2.60 2.42 12.27
CA HIS A 84 2.11 3.39 11.29
C HIS A 84 0.68 3.84 11.60
N GLY A 85 0.30 5.04 11.20
CA GLY A 85 -1.09 5.49 11.25
C GLY A 85 -1.97 4.79 10.19
N THR A 86 -3.23 4.53 10.52
CA THR A 86 -4.09 3.63 9.73
C THR A 86 -4.59 4.22 8.40
N ASP A 87 -4.67 5.54 8.24
CA ASP A 87 -5.36 6.16 7.08
C ASP A 87 -4.64 5.93 5.76
N THR A 88 -3.30 5.95 5.76
CA THR A 88 -2.49 5.69 4.57
C THR A 88 -1.64 4.43 4.66
N MET A 89 -1.89 3.57 5.67
CA MET A 89 -1.10 2.35 5.87
C MET A 89 -1.15 1.41 4.66
N ALA A 90 -2.29 1.29 3.98
CA ALA A 90 -2.43 0.47 2.78
C ALA A 90 -1.56 1.00 1.61
N TYR A 91 -1.50 2.33 1.43
CA TYR A 91 -0.59 2.96 0.46
C TYR A 91 0.87 2.71 0.80
N THR A 92 1.24 2.85 2.08
CA THR A 92 2.61 2.58 2.54
C THR A 92 2.97 1.10 2.36
N ALA A 93 2.05 0.17 2.67
CA ALA A 93 2.26 -1.26 2.48
C ALA A 93 2.48 -1.61 0.99
N ALA A 94 1.65 -1.06 0.10
CA ALA A 94 1.84 -1.19 -1.35
C ALA A 94 3.17 -0.58 -1.81
N ALA A 95 3.52 0.62 -1.33
CA ALA A 95 4.78 1.30 -1.67
C ALA A 95 5.99 0.44 -1.29
N LEU A 96 6.01 -0.09 -0.07
CA LEU A 96 7.10 -0.94 0.38
C LEU A 96 7.16 -2.26 -0.40
N SER A 97 6.03 -2.84 -0.83
CA SER A 97 6.00 -4.03 -1.69
C SER A 97 6.68 -3.79 -3.03
N TYR A 98 6.52 -2.60 -3.64
CA TYR A 98 7.20 -2.26 -4.89
C TYR A 98 8.63 -1.77 -4.70
N MET A 99 8.94 -1.19 -3.55
CA MET A 99 10.27 -0.63 -3.28
C MET A 99 11.23 -1.61 -2.59
N VAL A 100 10.71 -2.66 -1.93
CA VAL A 100 11.50 -3.72 -1.25
C VAL A 100 11.07 -5.07 -1.80
N GLN A 101 11.43 -5.36 -3.04
CA GLN A 101 11.00 -6.59 -3.73
C GLN A 101 11.82 -7.81 -3.32
N ASN A 102 11.18 -8.97 -3.32
CA ASN A 102 11.79 -10.28 -3.04
C ASN A 102 12.39 -10.42 -1.64
N SER A 103 11.94 -9.63 -0.67
CA SER A 103 12.47 -9.72 0.69
C SER A 103 12.20 -11.10 1.29
N ALA A 104 13.27 -11.80 1.69
CA ALA A 104 13.19 -13.02 2.47
C ALA A 104 12.81 -12.73 3.92
N LYS A 105 13.10 -11.51 4.38
CA LYS A 105 12.80 -11.06 5.72
C LYS A 105 11.43 -10.37 5.74
N PRO A 106 10.64 -10.57 6.79
CA PRO A 106 9.36 -9.90 6.91
C PRO A 106 9.52 -8.40 7.13
N VAL A 107 8.70 -7.62 6.44
CA VAL A 107 8.49 -6.19 6.63
C VAL A 107 7.02 -6.00 6.99
N VAL A 108 6.74 -5.87 8.27
CA VAL A 108 5.38 -5.96 8.81
C VAL A 108 4.87 -4.59 9.21
N LEU A 109 3.83 -4.11 8.55
CA LEU A 109 3.13 -2.88 8.95
C LEU A 109 2.04 -3.21 9.97
N THR A 110 1.92 -2.37 10.97
CA THR A 110 0.82 -2.42 11.95
C THR A 110 0.51 -1.03 12.50
N GLY A 111 -0.58 -0.93 13.23
CA GLY A 111 -1.04 0.31 13.85
C GLY A 111 -2.28 0.06 14.69
N SER A 112 -3.05 1.09 14.98
CA SER A 112 -4.28 0.94 15.75
C SER A 112 -5.32 1.99 15.42
N GLN A 113 -6.58 1.67 15.68
CA GLN A 113 -7.70 2.62 15.63
C GLN A 113 -7.74 3.52 16.86
N LYS A 114 -7.16 3.07 17.98
CA LYS A 114 -7.07 3.83 19.22
C LYS A 114 -5.63 3.92 19.72
N SER A 115 -5.31 5.04 20.39
CA SER A 115 -4.00 5.20 21.03
C SER A 115 -3.70 4.06 22.00
N ILE A 116 -2.42 3.68 22.10
CA ILE A 116 -1.95 2.60 22.97
C ILE A 116 -2.27 2.85 24.46
N TYR A 117 -2.50 4.09 24.85
CA TYR A 117 -2.89 4.46 26.22
C TYR A 117 -4.40 4.37 26.50
N ASN A 118 -5.21 4.16 25.47
CA ASN A 118 -6.64 3.97 25.72
C ASN A 118 -6.89 2.60 26.39
N ARG A 119 -7.83 2.59 27.32
CA ARG A 119 -8.17 1.38 28.10
C ARG A 119 -8.63 0.23 27.20
N ASP A 120 -9.41 0.54 26.16
CA ASP A 120 -10.00 -0.39 25.20
C ASP A 120 -9.29 -0.34 23.85
N THR A 121 -7.96 -0.19 23.85
CA THR A 121 -7.14 -0.10 22.64
C THR A 121 -6.95 -1.45 21.95
N ASP A 122 -6.90 -1.42 20.61
CA ASP A 122 -6.44 -2.51 19.75
C ASP A 122 -4.90 -2.53 19.58
N ALA A 123 -4.22 -1.46 19.99
CA ALA A 123 -2.81 -1.22 19.73
C ALA A 123 -1.86 -2.32 20.24
N ARG A 124 -2.07 -2.74 21.50
CA ARG A 124 -1.19 -3.74 22.14
C ARG A 124 -1.25 -5.09 21.41
N ASN A 125 -2.47 -5.54 21.10
CA ASN A 125 -2.67 -6.78 20.37
C ASN A 125 -2.11 -6.72 18.95
N ASN A 126 -2.34 -5.63 18.24
CA ASN A 126 -1.84 -5.46 16.88
C ASN A 126 -0.32 -5.43 16.87
N LEU A 127 0.32 -4.69 17.77
CA LEU A 127 1.76 -4.62 17.87
C LEU A 127 2.35 -5.98 18.24
N TYR A 128 1.83 -6.63 19.28
CA TYR A 128 2.29 -7.97 19.71
C TYR A 128 2.20 -8.99 18.56
N ARG A 129 1.06 -9.05 17.87
CA ARG A 129 0.85 -9.96 16.74
C ARG A 129 1.74 -9.67 15.55
N ALA A 130 2.04 -8.40 15.29
CA ALA A 130 3.00 -8.03 14.24
C ALA A 130 4.39 -8.63 14.54
N PHE A 131 4.82 -8.58 15.79
CA PHE A 131 6.09 -9.20 16.20
C PHE A 131 6.02 -10.74 16.18
N VAL A 132 4.92 -11.34 16.66
CA VAL A 132 4.73 -12.81 16.58
C VAL A 132 4.79 -13.28 15.12
N TYR A 133 4.17 -12.55 14.20
CA TYR A 133 4.29 -12.86 12.78
C TYR A 133 5.74 -12.68 12.30
N ALA A 134 6.38 -11.55 12.61
CA ALA A 134 7.74 -11.24 12.14
C ALA A 134 8.78 -12.28 12.60
N VAL A 135 8.60 -12.88 13.78
CA VAL A 135 9.50 -13.93 14.26
C VAL A 135 9.14 -15.33 13.78
N SER A 136 7.98 -15.53 13.14
CA SER A 136 7.58 -16.85 12.66
C SER A 136 8.44 -17.32 11.48
N ASP A 137 8.62 -18.64 11.34
CA ASP A 137 9.44 -19.20 10.25
C ASP A 137 8.80 -19.11 8.87
N GLY A 138 7.51 -18.82 8.82
CA GLY A 138 6.77 -18.61 7.57
C GLY A 138 6.64 -17.15 7.15
N ALA A 139 7.19 -16.19 7.91
CA ALA A 139 7.06 -14.76 7.62
C ALA A 139 8.03 -14.32 6.50
N TRP A 140 7.54 -13.48 5.60
CA TRP A 140 8.31 -12.97 4.46
C TRP A 140 7.66 -11.73 3.83
N GLY A 141 8.42 -10.99 3.06
CA GLY A 141 7.91 -9.88 2.22
C GLY A 141 7.20 -8.80 3.02
N VAL A 142 6.45 -7.96 2.32
CA VAL A 142 5.70 -6.86 2.94
C VAL A 142 4.29 -7.31 3.29
N GLN A 143 3.97 -7.27 4.59
CA GLN A 143 2.68 -7.71 5.12
C GLN A 143 2.08 -6.65 6.03
N LEU A 144 0.76 -6.57 6.06
CA LEU A 144 0.02 -5.77 7.01
C LEU A 144 -0.62 -6.70 8.05
N VAL A 145 -0.29 -6.51 9.32
CA VAL A 145 -0.89 -7.25 10.44
C VAL A 145 -1.82 -6.32 11.20
N PHE A 146 -3.09 -6.63 11.18
CA PHE A 146 -4.12 -5.83 11.85
C PHE A 146 -5.30 -6.70 12.28
N ASP A 147 -5.82 -6.45 13.49
CA ASP A 147 -6.81 -7.30 14.12
C ASP A 147 -6.29 -8.76 14.21
N ASN A 148 -6.90 -9.71 13.57
CA ASN A 148 -6.43 -11.11 13.57
C ASN A 148 -5.86 -11.55 12.21
N LYS A 149 -5.58 -10.62 11.30
CA LYS A 149 -5.28 -10.89 9.90
C LYS A 149 -3.84 -10.52 9.55
N VAL A 150 -3.26 -11.30 8.66
CA VAL A 150 -2.02 -10.99 7.95
C VAL A 150 -2.36 -10.87 6.47
N ILE A 151 -2.13 -9.72 5.90
CA ILE A 151 -2.56 -9.34 4.56
C ILE A 151 -1.34 -8.91 3.74
N LEU A 152 -1.24 -9.35 2.49
CA LEU A 152 -0.21 -8.85 1.55
C LEU A 152 -0.27 -7.32 1.43
N GLY A 153 0.87 -6.66 1.42
CA GLY A 153 0.94 -5.23 1.30
C GLY A 153 0.26 -4.67 0.05
N THR A 154 0.29 -5.42 -1.05
CA THR A 154 -0.35 -5.08 -2.32
C THR A 154 -1.87 -5.28 -2.33
N ARG A 155 -2.39 -6.07 -1.40
CA ARG A 155 -3.81 -6.45 -1.33
C ARG A 155 -4.57 -5.80 -0.19
N ALA A 156 -3.86 -5.07 0.66
CA ALA A 156 -4.45 -4.42 1.82
C ALA A 156 -5.27 -3.19 1.45
N ARG A 157 -6.47 -3.08 1.99
CA ARG A 157 -7.33 -1.90 1.87
C ARG A 157 -7.99 -1.56 3.20
N LYS A 158 -8.01 -0.27 3.56
CA LYS A 158 -8.78 0.21 4.72
C LYS A 158 -10.25 0.30 4.34
N THR A 159 -11.06 -0.62 4.85
CA THR A 159 -12.49 -0.73 4.51
C THR A 159 -13.42 -0.22 5.62
N ARG A 160 -12.89 0.12 6.81
CA ARG A 160 -13.66 0.69 7.92
C ARG A 160 -12.87 1.78 8.62
N THR A 161 -13.58 2.83 9.01
CA THR A 161 -12.96 4.02 9.62
C THR A 161 -12.86 3.93 11.14
N ARG A 162 -13.66 3.10 11.82
CA ARG A 162 -13.76 3.07 13.29
C ARG A 162 -13.57 1.68 13.90
N SER A 163 -14.05 0.63 13.24
CA SER A 163 -13.98 -0.74 13.75
C SER A 163 -12.54 -1.24 13.80
N PHE A 164 -12.25 -2.12 14.76
CA PHE A 164 -10.91 -2.72 14.90
C PHE A 164 -10.53 -3.61 13.71
N ASN A 165 -11.49 -4.29 13.08
CA ASN A 165 -11.28 -5.01 11.82
C ASN A 165 -11.22 -4.05 10.61
N ALA A 166 -10.33 -3.06 10.66
CA ALA A 166 -10.30 -1.93 9.73
C ALA A 166 -9.83 -2.29 8.32
N PHE A 167 -9.02 -3.32 8.17
CA PHE A 167 -8.43 -3.71 6.89
C PHE A 167 -9.00 -5.02 6.37
N SER A 168 -9.08 -5.11 5.04
CA SER A 168 -9.47 -6.31 4.30
C SER A 168 -8.43 -6.63 3.24
N SER A 169 -8.24 -7.93 2.96
CA SER A 169 -7.54 -8.39 1.76
C SER A 169 -8.52 -8.34 0.59
N ILE A 170 -8.15 -7.70 -0.49
CA ILE A 170 -9.01 -7.53 -1.67
C ILE A 170 -8.58 -8.54 -2.73
N ASP A 171 -9.55 -9.34 -3.19
CA ASP A 171 -9.42 -10.35 -4.26
C ASP A 171 -8.24 -11.34 -4.08
N TYR A 172 -7.77 -11.47 -2.83
CA TYR A 172 -6.71 -12.39 -2.45
C TYR A 172 -6.92 -12.86 -0.99
N PRO A 173 -6.62 -14.11 -0.62
CA PRO A 173 -6.76 -14.57 0.75
C PRO A 173 -5.78 -13.87 1.70
N GLU A 174 -6.12 -13.81 2.98
CA GLU A 174 -5.14 -13.49 4.01
C GLU A 174 -4.00 -14.52 3.97
N THR A 175 -2.76 -14.09 4.14
CA THR A 175 -1.59 -14.98 4.12
C THR A 175 -1.49 -15.82 5.39
N ALA A 176 -1.99 -15.28 6.50
CA ALA A 176 -2.14 -15.97 7.76
C ALA A 176 -3.25 -15.32 8.61
N VAL A 177 -3.71 -16.03 9.63
CA VAL A 177 -4.65 -15.50 10.61
C VAL A 177 -4.23 -15.92 12.03
N PHE A 178 -4.59 -15.10 13.00
CA PHE A 178 -4.49 -15.44 14.41
C PHE A 178 -5.82 -16.05 14.88
N ARG A 179 -5.76 -17.28 15.42
CA ARG A 179 -6.85 -17.94 16.13
C ARG A 179 -6.43 -17.99 17.59
N ASP A 180 -7.05 -17.16 18.40
CA ASP A 180 -6.60 -16.88 19.77
C ASP A 180 -5.15 -16.40 19.78
N THR A 181 -4.24 -17.19 20.36
CA THR A 181 -2.80 -16.91 20.40
C THR A 181 -2.01 -17.60 19.29
N ARG A 182 -2.64 -18.49 18.51
CA ARG A 182 -1.97 -19.30 17.49
C ARG A 182 -2.01 -18.65 16.13
N LEU A 183 -0.84 -18.47 15.52
CA LEU A 183 -0.71 -18.11 14.12
C LEU A 183 -0.97 -19.33 13.22
N VAL A 184 -1.88 -19.19 12.27
CA VAL A 184 -2.20 -20.19 11.25
C VAL A 184 -1.84 -19.60 9.89
N THR A 185 -0.77 -20.11 9.27
CA THR A 185 -0.25 -19.66 7.98
C THR A 185 -0.90 -20.44 6.84
N PHE A 186 -1.43 -19.72 5.86
CA PHE A 186 -2.02 -20.28 4.64
C PHE A 186 -1.08 -20.18 3.45
N LEU A 187 -0.35 -19.07 3.33
CA LEU A 187 0.58 -18.81 2.24
C LEU A 187 2.01 -18.72 2.76
N ARG A 188 2.89 -19.52 2.17
CA ARG A 188 4.31 -19.50 2.48
C ARG A 188 5.09 -18.77 1.38
N ARG A 189 6.26 -18.28 1.71
CA ARG A 189 7.19 -17.72 0.74
C ARG A 189 7.46 -18.71 -0.38
N PRO A 190 7.42 -18.29 -1.66
CA PRO A 190 7.87 -19.11 -2.78
C PRO A 190 9.36 -19.50 -2.61
N ALA A 191 9.71 -20.76 -2.96
CA ALA A 191 11.05 -21.29 -2.73
C ALA A 191 12.13 -20.58 -3.57
N ASP A 192 11.81 -20.28 -4.83
CA ASP A 192 12.76 -19.77 -5.83
C ASP A 192 12.56 -18.26 -6.09
N GLN A 193 12.78 -17.45 -5.07
CA GLN A 193 12.75 -16.00 -5.25
C GLN A 193 14.15 -15.42 -5.53
N PRO A 194 14.24 -14.43 -6.44
CA PRO A 194 15.47 -13.66 -6.62
C PRO A 194 15.93 -12.97 -5.34
N PRO A 195 17.19 -12.52 -5.26
CA PRO A 195 17.67 -11.70 -4.16
C PRO A 195 16.81 -10.43 -3.96
N VAL A 196 16.77 -9.94 -2.73
CA VAL A 196 16.10 -8.69 -2.38
C VAL A 196 16.60 -7.55 -3.24
N ARG A 197 15.69 -6.69 -3.70
CA ARG A 197 15.99 -5.46 -4.43
C ARG A 197 15.34 -4.27 -3.78
N PHE A 198 16.12 -3.20 -3.65
CA PHE A 198 15.65 -1.92 -3.11
C PHE A 198 15.54 -0.88 -4.21
N TYR A 199 14.38 -0.27 -4.33
CA TYR A 199 14.08 0.80 -5.27
C TYR A 199 13.77 2.07 -4.48
N GLU A 200 14.58 3.11 -4.66
CA GLU A 200 14.42 4.36 -3.91
C GLU A 200 13.76 5.49 -4.73
N ARG A 201 13.46 5.25 -6.01
CA ARG A 201 12.89 6.26 -6.89
C ARG A 201 11.39 6.07 -7.04
N LEU A 202 10.68 7.17 -6.92
CA LEU A 202 9.25 7.29 -7.21
C LEU A 202 9.02 8.57 -8.01
N ASP A 203 8.03 8.56 -8.90
CA ASP A 203 7.55 9.76 -9.56
C ASP A 203 6.11 10.04 -9.10
N PRO A 204 5.87 11.06 -8.27
CA PRO A 204 4.54 11.38 -7.75
C PRO A 204 3.61 12.03 -8.77
N ALA A 205 4.04 12.26 -10.02
CA ALA A 205 3.23 12.88 -11.07
C ALA A 205 2.13 11.95 -11.60
N VAL A 206 1.40 11.32 -10.70
CA VAL A 206 0.25 10.44 -10.93
C VAL A 206 -1.00 11.07 -10.31
N PHE A 207 -2.07 11.20 -11.08
CA PHE A 207 -3.35 11.70 -10.61
C PHE A 207 -4.40 10.58 -10.61
N VAL A 208 -5.11 10.42 -9.50
CA VAL A 208 -6.24 9.48 -9.40
C VAL A 208 -7.53 10.26 -9.64
N LEU A 209 -8.22 9.93 -10.73
CA LEU A 209 -9.48 10.53 -11.13
C LEU A 209 -10.62 9.53 -10.94
N ARG A 210 -11.41 9.74 -9.90
CA ARG A 210 -12.63 8.97 -9.70
C ARG A 210 -13.75 9.55 -10.56
N LEU A 211 -14.22 8.78 -11.52
CA LEU A 211 -15.32 9.21 -12.39
C LEU A 211 -16.64 9.27 -11.62
N VAL A 212 -17.42 10.30 -11.89
CA VAL A 212 -18.79 10.42 -11.38
C VAL A 212 -19.75 10.72 -12.55
N PRO A 213 -21.03 10.32 -12.46
CA PRO A 213 -22.00 10.68 -13.49
C PRO A 213 -22.08 12.20 -13.72
N GLY A 214 -22.02 12.63 -14.97
CA GLY A 214 -22.02 14.04 -15.33
C GLY A 214 -20.66 14.75 -15.25
N MET A 215 -19.56 14.03 -14.96
CA MET A 215 -18.21 14.60 -14.99
C MET A 215 -17.88 15.11 -16.40
N ARG A 216 -17.33 16.32 -16.46
CA ARG A 216 -16.92 16.96 -17.72
C ARG A 216 -15.51 16.50 -18.11
N ALA A 217 -15.29 16.36 -19.40
CA ALA A 217 -14.01 15.90 -19.96
C ALA A 217 -12.89 16.94 -19.90
N ASP A 218 -13.20 18.23 -19.72
CA ASP A 218 -12.26 19.34 -19.65
C ASP A 218 -11.28 19.26 -18.47
N ILE A 219 -11.56 18.41 -17.47
CA ILE A 219 -10.62 18.12 -16.40
C ILE A 219 -9.31 17.49 -16.91
N ILE A 220 -9.35 16.59 -17.91
CA ILE A 220 -8.16 15.86 -18.37
C ILE A 220 -7.08 16.78 -18.93
N PRO A 221 -7.38 17.70 -19.89
CA PRO A 221 -6.36 18.63 -20.38
C PRO A 221 -5.80 19.57 -19.30
N LEU A 222 -6.57 19.89 -18.24
CA LEU A 222 -6.09 20.70 -17.13
C LEU A 222 -5.02 19.98 -16.28
N LEU A 223 -5.05 18.65 -16.24
CA LEU A 223 -4.07 17.83 -15.52
C LEU A 223 -2.75 17.67 -16.31
N ALA A 224 -2.78 17.77 -17.62
CA ALA A 224 -1.65 17.48 -18.49
C ALA A 224 -0.35 18.26 -18.17
N PRO A 225 -0.34 19.54 -17.75
CA PRO A 225 0.88 20.25 -17.39
C PRO A 225 1.56 19.71 -16.11
N HIS A 226 0.83 19.00 -15.25
CA HIS A 226 1.27 18.65 -13.90
C HIS A 226 1.51 17.16 -13.69
N TYR A 227 0.88 16.29 -14.52
CA TYR A 227 0.89 14.85 -14.32
C TYR A 227 1.36 14.09 -15.55
N ARG A 228 2.06 12.98 -15.31
CA ARG A 228 2.58 12.09 -16.34
C ARG A 228 1.66 10.90 -16.58
N ALA A 229 0.84 10.56 -15.59
CA ALA A 229 -0.10 9.46 -15.69
C ALA A 229 -1.40 9.74 -14.94
N LEU A 230 -2.49 9.13 -15.43
CA LEU A 230 -3.80 9.09 -14.79
C LEU A 230 -4.11 7.67 -14.32
N VAL A 231 -4.73 7.56 -13.16
CA VAL A 231 -5.48 6.39 -12.74
C VAL A 231 -6.95 6.76 -12.82
N LEU A 232 -7.73 6.04 -13.63
CA LEU A 232 -9.16 6.28 -13.82
C LEU A 232 -9.94 5.24 -13.03
N GLU A 233 -10.50 5.64 -11.88
CA GLU A 233 -11.48 4.81 -11.16
C GLU A 233 -12.82 4.88 -11.90
N SER A 234 -13.07 3.92 -12.78
CA SER A 234 -14.22 3.87 -13.68
C SER A 234 -15.42 3.13 -13.06
N PHE A 235 -16.49 3.02 -13.81
CA PHE A 235 -17.71 2.33 -13.42
C PHE A 235 -17.67 0.85 -13.78
N GLY A 236 -18.23 0.00 -12.92
CA GLY A 236 -18.35 -1.44 -13.17
C GLY A 236 -17.00 -2.07 -13.52
N VAL A 237 -16.95 -2.85 -14.58
CA VAL A 237 -15.72 -3.53 -15.06
C VAL A 237 -14.81 -2.62 -15.92
N GLY A 238 -15.18 -1.36 -16.18
CA GLY A 238 -14.33 -0.43 -16.94
C GLY A 238 -15.10 0.33 -18.02
N GLY A 239 -15.93 1.29 -17.67
CA GLY A 239 -16.70 2.10 -18.62
C GLY A 239 -16.31 3.58 -18.61
N LEU A 240 -16.42 4.24 -19.77
CA LEU A 240 -16.30 5.68 -19.90
C LEU A 240 -17.67 6.30 -20.25
N PRO A 241 -18.03 7.46 -19.67
CA PRO A 241 -19.22 8.20 -20.06
C PRO A 241 -19.16 8.59 -21.54
N GLY A 242 -20.27 8.34 -22.28
CA GLY A 242 -20.42 8.70 -23.69
C GLY A 242 -19.75 7.75 -24.70
N GLY A 243 -19.10 6.68 -24.24
CA GLY A 243 -18.48 5.69 -25.11
C GLY A 243 -17.34 6.26 -25.98
N GLU A 244 -17.03 5.59 -27.10
CA GLU A 244 -15.98 5.96 -28.05
C GLU A 244 -16.21 7.29 -28.79
N HIS A 245 -17.45 7.74 -28.85
CA HIS A 245 -17.84 9.03 -29.45
C HIS A 245 -17.95 10.17 -28.43
N GLY A 246 -17.71 9.87 -27.14
CA GLY A 246 -17.85 10.84 -26.06
C GLY A 246 -16.65 11.79 -25.94
N GLU A 247 -16.91 12.96 -25.35
CA GLU A 247 -15.85 13.97 -25.08
C GLU A 247 -14.76 13.42 -24.14
N MET A 248 -15.13 12.53 -23.20
CA MET A 248 -14.20 11.91 -22.27
C MET A 248 -13.20 10.99 -23.00
N PHE A 249 -13.68 10.19 -23.96
CA PHE A 249 -12.82 9.36 -24.81
C PHE A 249 -11.87 10.24 -25.66
N ALA A 250 -12.41 11.30 -26.29
CA ALA A 250 -11.59 12.20 -27.10
C ALA A 250 -10.50 12.91 -26.26
N ALA A 251 -10.81 13.30 -25.02
CA ALA A 251 -9.83 13.91 -24.12
C ALA A 251 -8.77 12.90 -23.67
N LEU A 252 -9.17 11.68 -23.35
CA LEU A 252 -8.25 10.59 -22.97
C LEU A 252 -7.33 10.20 -24.13
N ARG A 253 -7.86 10.10 -25.35
CA ARG A 253 -7.05 9.84 -26.56
C ARG A 253 -5.95 10.88 -26.70
N ARG A 254 -6.27 12.19 -26.64
CA ARG A 254 -5.27 13.27 -26.69
C ARG A 254 -4.24 13.19 -25.55
N TRP A 255 -4.67 12.78 -24.36
CA TRP A 255 -3.78 12.51 -23.23
C TRP A 255 -2.72 11.43 -23.57
N CYS A 256 -3.17 10.30 -24.10
CA CYS A 256 -2.31 9.18 -24.47
C CYS A 256 -1.42 9.50 -25.69
N GLU A 257 -1.94 10.19 -26.70
CA GLU A 257 -1.17 10.67 -27.88
C GLU A 257 -0.07 11.63 -27.48
N SER A 258 -0.19 12.35 -26.36
CA SER A 258 0.86 13.21 -25.82
C SER A 258 1.98 12.46 -25.09
N GLY A 259 1.99 11.12 -25.14
CA GLY A 259 3.01 10.26 -24.54
C GLY A 259 2.79 9.92 -23.07
N ARG A 260 1.60 10.18 -22.52
CA ARG A 260 1.24 9.89 -21.13
C ARG A 260 0.55 8.54 -21.00
N LEU A 261 0.57 7.98 -19.76
CA LEU A 261 -0.13 6.75 -19.41
C LEU A 261 -1.51 7.04 -18.81
N ALA A 262 -2.44 6.12 -19.03
CA ALA A 262 -3.72 6.08 -18.35
C ALA A 262 -4.00 4.65 -17.90
N VAL A 263 -4.19 4.43 -16.60
CA VAL A 263 -4.50 3.14 -16.02
C VAL A 263 -5.98 3.11 -15.64
N PHE A 264 -6.70 2.13 -16.15
CA PHE A 264 -8.09 1.88 -15.76
C PHE A 264 -8.15 0.93 -14.57
N THR A 265 -8.90 1.34 -13.58
CA THR A 265 -9.33 0.54 -12.44
C THR A 265 -10.81 0.75 -12.19
N THR A 266 -11.39 0.09 -11.22
CA THR A 266 -12.81 0.19 -10.89
C THR A 266 -13.06 0.80 -9.52
N GLN A 267 -14.22 1.44 -9.36
CA GLN A 267 -14.73 1.88 -8.06
C GLN A 267 -15.32 0.74 -7.23
N VAL A 268 -15.59 -0.40 -7.89
CA VAL A 268 -16.11 -1.60 -7.23
C VAL A 268 -14.97 -2.28 -6.49
N PRO A 269 -15.13 -2.62 -5.20
CA PRO A 269 -14.02 -3.11 -4.40
C PRO A 269 -13.53 -4.51 -4.75
N HIS A 270 -14.33 -5.31 -5.46
CA HIS A 270 -14.02 -6.71 -5.80
C HIS A 270 -14.20 -6.98 -7.28
N GLU A 271 -13.51 -8.05 -7.76
CA GLU A 271 -13.55 -8.61 -9.12
C GLU A 271 -12.77 -7.80 -10.18
N GLY A 272 -12.30 -6.61 -9.81
CA GLY A 272 -11.38 -5.83 -10.64
C GLY A 272 -11.99 -5.19 -11.89
N CYS A 273 -11.12 -4.81 -12.82
CA CYS A 273 -11.40 -4.13 -14.08
C CYS A 273 -11.06 -5.05 -15.26
N ASP A 274 -11.93 -5.11 -16.26
CA ASP A 274 -11.73 -5.83 -17.53
C ASP A 274 -12.34 -5.03 -18.68
N LEU A 275 -11.51 -4.34 -19.44
CA LEU A 275 -11.94 -3.51 -20.60
C LEU A 275 -12.43 -4.33 -21.78
N ALA A 276 -12.16 -5.64 -21.82
CA ALA A 276 -12.58 -6.50 -22.92
C ALA A 276 -14.08 -6.91 -22.86
N VAL A 277 -14.71 -6.75 -21.69
CA VAL A 277 -16.11 -7.20 -21.48
C VAL A 277 -17.12 -6.43 -22.32
N TYR A 278 -16.98 -5.10 -22.40
CA TYR A 278 -17.90 -4.24 -23.12
C TYR A 278 -17.22 -3.55 -24.30
N GLU A 279 -18.00 -3.30 -25.38
CA GLU A 279 -17.53 -2.62 -26.59
C GLU A 279 -16.91 -1.25 -26.28
N VAL A 280 -17.52 -0.50 -25.36
CA VAL A 280 -17.02 0.79 -24.87
C VAL A 280 -15.63 0.68 -24.25
N GLY A 281 -15.37 -0.40 -23.49
CA GLY A 281 -14.07 -0.68 -22.86
C GLY A 281 -13.01 -1.03 -23.90
N ARG A 282 -13.36 -1.85 -24.90
CA ARG A 282 -12.42 -2.29 -25.95
C ARG A 282 -11.83 -1.12 -26.71
N ALA A 283 -12.64 -0.18 -27.16
CA ALA A 283 -12.16 1.01 -27.87
C ALA A 283 -11.16 1.82 -27.02
N VAL A 284 -11.34 1.86 -25.72
CA VAL A 284 -10.42 2.51 -24.78
C VAL A 284 -9.14 1.71 -24.63
N GLY A 285 -9.23 0.40 -24.49
CA GLY A 285 -8.08 -0.51 -24.34
C GLY A 285 -7.12 -0.51 -25.56
N GLU A 286 -7.64 -0.15 -26.74
CA GLU A 286 -6.85 -0.03 -27.96
C GLU A 286 -6.03 1.27 -28.04
N LEU A 287 -6.27 2.24 -27.17
CA LEU A 287 -5.51 3.48 -27.14
C LEU A 287 -4.08 3.23 -26.66
N PRO A 288 -3.04 3.71 -27.39
CA PRO A 288 -1.66 3.51 -27.00
C PRO A 288 -1.36 4.22 -25.68
N GLY A 289 -0.92 3.49 -24.67
CA GLY A 289 -0.64 4.00 -23.33
C GLY A 289 -1.79 3.87 -22.33
N VAL A 290 -2.88 3.23 -22.72
CA VAL A 290 -3.90 2.71 -21.79
C VAL A 290 -3.43 1.38 -21.23
N LEU A 291 -3.58 1.19 -19.93
CA LEU A 291 -3.25 -0.01 -19.17
C LEU A 291 -4.45 -0.40 -18.30
N GLU A 292 -4.53 -1.68 -17.96
CA GLU A 292 -5.54 -2.20 -17.04
C GLU A 292 -4.93 -2.55 -15.69
N ALA A 293 -5.59 -2.13 -14.62
CA ALA A 293 -5.22 -2.52 -13.27
C ALA A 293 -5.68 -3.94 -12.89
N ARG A 294 -6.59 -4.52 -13.67
CA ARG A 294 -7.21 -5.82 -13.38
C ARG A 294 -7.78 -5.84 -11.95
N ASP A 295 -7.37 -6.79 -11.12
CA ASP A 295 -7.84 -6.99 -9.74
C ASP A 295 -6.97 -6.29 -8.67
N MET A 296 -6.11 -5.35 -9.07
CA MET A 296 -5.29 -4.56 -8.13
C MET A 296 -6.16 -3.64 -7.27
N THR A 297 -5.76 -3.44 -6.01
CA THR A 297 -6.35 -2.38 -5.18
C THR A 297 -6.01 -0.99 -5.74
N PRO A 298 -6.89 0.02 -5.62
CA PRO A 298 -6.58 1.39 -6.05
C PRO A 298 -5.32 1.96 -5.41
N GLU A 299 -5.04 1.60 -4.17
CA GLU A 299 -3.82 1.96 -3.43
C GLU A 299 -2.58 1.39 -4.14
N ALA A 300 -2.62 0.10 -4.50
CA ALA A 300 -1.54 -0.55 -5.22
C ALA A 300 -1.36 0.03 -6.63
N VAL A 301 -2.44 0.28 -7.36
CA VAL A 301 -2.40 0.89 -8.70
C VAL A 301 -1.67 2.23 -8.69
N ALA A 302 -2.09 3.14 -7.82
CA ALA A 302 -1.51 4.48 -7.74
C ALA A 302 -0.02 4.42 -7.43
N VAL A 303 0.36 3.62 -6.44
CA VAL A 303 1.76 3.54 -5.98
C VAL A 303 2.65 2.76 -6.97
N LYS A 304 2.14 1.67 -7.58
CA LYS A 304 2.89 0.94 -8.62
C LYS A 304 3.21 1.84 -9.81
N LEU A 305 2.26 2.66 -10.21
CA LEU A 305 2.44 3.61 -11.29
C LEU A 305 3.50 4.67 -10.93
N MET A 306 3.47 5.22 -9.71
CA MET A 306 4.53 6.12 -9.21
C MET A 306 5.90 5.43 -9.20
N TRP A 307 5.94 4.16 -8.80
CA TRP A 307 7.17 3.36 -8.82
C TRP A 307 7.66 3.13 -10.25
N ALA A 308 6.81 2.65 -11.14
CA ALA A 308 7.19 2.36 -12.53
C ALA A 308 7.73 3.59 -13.25
N LEU A 309 7.05 4.74 -13.12
CA LEU A 309 7.49 6.02 -13.68
C LEU A 309 8.80 6.53 -13.06
N GLY A 310 9.06 6.22 -11.80
CA GLY A 310 10.29 6.55 -11.10
C GLY A 310 11.51 5.77 -11.61
N GLN A 311 11.32 4.58 -12.21
CA GLN A 311 12.42 3.77 -12.71
C GLN A 311 12.88 4.18 -14.11
N THR A 312 12.03 4.85 -14.91
CA THR A 312 12.36 5.18 -16.31
C THR A 312 11.63 6.41 -16.80
N GLY A 313 12.26 7.14 -17.73
CA GLY A 313 11.61 8.19 -18.52
C GLY A 313 10.85 7.67 -19.74
N ASP A 314 11.04 6.39 -20.10
CA ASP A 314 10.43 5.73 -21.26
C ASP A 314 9.05 5.21 -20.90
N ARG A 315 8.03 5.64 -21.66
CA ARG A 315 6.62 5.28 -21.46
C ARG A 315 6.38 3.77 -21.56
N GLU A 316 6.94 3.14 -22.57
CA GLU A 316 6.73 1.71 -22.83
C GLU A 316 7.39 0.83 -21.76
N LYS A 317 8.58 1.25 -21.28
CA LYS A 317 9.23 0.56 -20.16
C LYS A 317 8.43 0.74 -18.87
N ALA A 318 7.90 1.92 -18.61
CA ALA A 318 7.03 2.16 -17.46
C ALA A 318 5.76 1.31 -17.53
N ALA A 319 5.14 1.20 -18.70
CA ALA A 319 3.99 0.33 -18.94
C ALA A 319 4.31 -1.14 -18.63
N ARG A 320 5.41 -1.68 -19.19
CA ARG A 320 5.85 -3.06 -18.90
C ARG A 320 6.13 -3.30 -17.42
N LEU A 321 6.75 -2.34 -16.73
CA LEU A 321 6.98 -2.44 -15.28
C LEU A 321 5.66 -2.48 -14.50
N PHE A 322 4.68 -1.68 -14.92
CA PHE A 322 3.36 -1.69 -14.31
C PHE A 322 2.61 -3.01 -14.53
N GLU A 323 2.67 -3.57 -15.74
CA GLU A 323 1.98 -4.82 -16.09
C GLU A 323 2.66 -6.08 -15.52
N THR A 324 3.93 -5.98 -15.11
CA THR A 324 4.66 -7.11 -14.50
C THR A 324 4.12 -7.39 -13.10
N PRO A 325 3.62 -8.60 -12.79
CA PRO A 325 3.14 -8.95 -11.46
C PRO A 325 4.25 -8.85 -10.39
N ILE A 326 3.94 -8.23 -9.26
CA ILE A 326 4.85 -8.07 -8.11
C ILE A 326 4.07 -8.38 -6.84
N GLU A 327 4.59 -9.29 -5.99
CA GLU A 327 4.00 -9.62 -4.69
C GLU A 327 2.49 -9.91 -4.79
N TYR A 328 2.08 -10.67 -5.81
CA TYR A 328 0.67 -11.05 -6.05
C TYR A 328 -0.31 -9.87 -6.22
N ASP A 329 0.14 -8.75 -6.70
CA ASP A 329 -0.70 -7.57 -6.94
C ASP A 329 -1.67 -7.73 -8.12
N ILE A 330 -1.40 -8.68 -9.01
CA ILE A 330 -2.24 -9.08 -10.16
C ILE A 330 -2.38 -10.60 -10.15
N MET A 331 -3.60 -11.09 -10.37
CA MET A 331 -3.93 -12.51 -10.49
C MET A 331 -4.17 -12.90 -11.96
#